data_112a466806adda79a6120af42c394156
#
_entry.id   112a466806adda79a6120af42c394156
#
_cell.length_a   1.000
_cell.length_b   1.000
_cell.length_c   1.000
_cell.angle_alpha   90.00
_cell.angle_beta   90.00
_cell.angle_gamma   90.00
#
_symmetry.space_group_name_H-M   'P 1'
#
loop_
_entity.id
_entity.type
_entity.pdbx_description
1 polymer ?
#
loop_
_entity_poly.entity_id
_entity_poly.type
_entity_poly.pdbx_seq_one_letter_code
_entity_poly.pdbx_strand_id
1 'polypeptide(L)'
;MTHFIKICGITNKEDAQMVEAEGADALGFILHEESSRFIEIDKVISITESIKNNLEIFLVFVNKGQEFVQECLDRIPQAIPQFHGD
;
A
#
# COMPACT_ATOMS: atom_id res chain seq x y z
N MET A 1 25.41 -7.26 -2.30
CA MET A 1 24.37 -7.39 -1.28
C MET A 1 23.11 -6.65 -1.70
N THR A 2 21.99 -7.30 -1.59
CA THR A 2 20.72 -6.69 -1.99
C THR A 2 20.03 -6.09 -0.76
N HIS A 3 19.45 -4.91 -0.96
CA HIS A 3 18.64 -4.27 0.06
C HIS A 3 17.19 -4.25 -0.41
N PHE A 4 16.29 -4.55 0.49
CA PHE A 4 14.87 -4.44 0.22
C PHE A 4 14.36 -3.15 0.86
N ILE A 5 13.85 -2.24 0.03
CA ILE A 5 13.41 -0.92 0.49
C ILE A 5 11.90 -0.83 0.35
N LYS A 6 11.23 -0.69 1.46
CA LYS A 6 9.78 -0.51 1.51
C LYS A 6 9.46 0.86 2.09
N ILE A 7 8.67 1.63 1.36
CA ILE A 7 8.22 2.95 1.81
C ILE A 7 6.74 2.83 2.17
N CYS A 8 6.45 3.06 3.43
CA CYS A 8 5.09 2.92 3.95
C CYS A 8 4.46 4.29 4.16
N GLY A 9 3.12 4.36 4.03
CA GLY A 9 2.41 5.60 4.27
C GLY A 9 2.27 6.49 3.06
N ILE A 10 2.31 5.91 1.88
CA ILE A 10 2.09 6.64 0.63
C ILE A 10 0.63 7.08 0.55
N THR A 11 0.39 8.34 0.22
CA THR A 11 -0.97 8.88 0.12
C THR A 11 -1.28 9.55 -1.21
N ASN A 12 -0.32 9.67 -2.12
CA ASN A 12 -0.57 10.30 -3.42
C ASN A 12 0.33 9.72 -4.49
N LYS A 13 -0.04 9.99 -5.75
CA LYS A 13 0.69 9.45 -6.90
C LYS A 13 2.10 10.01 -7.01
N GLU A 14 2.25 11.29 -6.72
CA GLU A 14 3.53 11.95 -6.86
C GLU A 14 4.59 11.31 -5.96
N ASP A 15 4.22 11.05 -4.72
CA ASP A 15 5.16 10.40 -3.79
C ASP A 15 5.45 8.97 -4.23
N ALA A 16 4.44 8.25 -4.69
CA ALA A 16 4.65 6.88 -5.16
C ALA A 16 5.61 6.84 -6.34
N GLN A 17 5.43 7.73 -7.30
CA GLN A 17 6.27 7.76 -8.48
C GLN A 17 7.70 8.21 -8.12
N MET A 18 7.83 9.12 -7.16
CA MET A 18 9.13 9.58 -6.73
C MET A 18 9.93 8.45 -6.09
N VAL A 19 9.32 7.71 -5.16
CA VAL A 19 10.04 6.63 -4.50
C VAL A 19 10.29 5.45 -5.45
N GLU A 20 9.40 5.26 -6.42
CA GLU A 20 9.66 4.27 -7.47
C GLU A 20 10.92 4.64 -8.26
N ALA A 21 11.01 5.89 -8.66
CA ALA A 21 12.17 6.37 -9.42
C ALA A 21 13.46 6.27 -8.61
N GLU A 22 13.38 6.34 -7.28
CA GLU A 22 14.54 6.24 -6.43
C GLU A 22 14.92 4.81 -6.08
N GLY A 23 14.19 3.83 -6.62
CA GLY A 23 14.56 2.42 -6.47
C GLY A 23 13.88 1.67 -5.34
N ALA A 24 12.73 2.15 -4.86
CA ALA A 24 11.98 1.40 -3.86
C ALA A 24 11.54 0.05 -4.42
N ASP A 25 11.49 -0.95 -3.56
CA ASP A 25 11.06 -2.30 -3.92
C ASP A 25 9.60 -2.53 -3.59
N ALA A 26 9.05 -1.76 -2.66
CA ALA A 26 7.68 -1.95 -2.21
C ALA A 26 7.09 -0.65 -1.71
N LEU A 27 5.76 -0.55 -1.83
CA LEU A 27 4.99 0.56 -1.30
C LEU A 27 4.02 0.03 -0.26
N GLY A 28 3.81 0.78 0.82
CA GLY A 28 2.82 0.44 1.83
C GLY A 28 1.74 1.51 1.90
N PHE A 29 0.49 1.07 2.01
CA PHE A 29 -0.68 1.95 2.13
C PHE A 29 -1.41 1.63 3.42
N ILE A 30 -1.74 2.66 4.18
CA ILE A 30 -2.34 2.49 5.51
C ILE A 30 -3.84 2.71 5.41
N LEU A 31 -4.61 1.62 5.58
CA LEU A 31 -6.06 1.66 5.49
C LEU A 31 -6.69 1.75 6.89
N HIS A 32 -6.17 2.68 7.68
CA HIS A 32 -6.62 2.90 9.05
C HIS A 32 -7.04 4.36 9.18
N GLU A 33 -8.31 4.59 9.40
CA GLU A 33 -8.91 5.94 9.34
C GLU A 33 -8.28 6.92 10.32
N GLU A 34 -7.77 6.43 11.43
CA GLU A 34 -7.18 7.31 12.44
C GLU A 34 -5.73 7.66 12.17
N SER A 35 -5.14 7.07 11.15
CA SER A 35 -3.76 7.40 10.78
C SER A 35 -3.72 8.72 10.03
N SER A 36 -2.69 9.53 10.30
CA SER A 36 -2.47 10.75 9.54
C SER A 36 -2.15 10.45 8.07
N ARG A 37 -1.78 9.21 7.77
CA ARG A 37 -1.46 8.78 6.40
C ARG A 37 -2.51 7.81 5.87
N PHE A 38 -3.76 7.97 6.35
CA PHE A 38 -4.86 7.14 5.87
C PHE A 38 -5.12 7.38 4.40
N ILE A 39 -5.44 6.29 3.70
CA ILE A 39 -5.81 6.35 2.29
C ILE A 39 -6.92 5.33 2.05
N GLU A 40 -7.87 5.69 1.18
CA GLU A 40 -8.97 4.79 0.84
C GLU A 40 -8.55 3.83 -0.28
N ILE A 41 -9.19 2.67 -0.32
CA ILE A 41 -8.80 1.62 -1.27
C ILE A 41 -8.92 2.08 -2.73
N ASP A 42 -9.93 2.87 -3.05
CA ASP A 42 -10.09 3.37 -4.43
C ASP A 42 -8.87 4.18 -4.85
N LYS A 43 -8.33 4.98 -3.94
CA LYS A 43 -7.17 5.79 -4.23
C LYS A 43 -5.91 4.94 -4.33
N VAL A 44 -5.82 3.89 -3.51
CA VAL A 44 -4.70 2.94 -3.61
C VAL A 44 -4.67 2.32 -5.00
N ILE A 45 -5.83 1.90 -5.50
CA ILE A 45 -5.92 1.30 -6.83
C ILE A 45 -5.44 2.28 -7.89
N SER A 46 -5.89 3.53 -7.81
CA SER A 46 -5.48 4.55 -8.76
C SER A 46 -3.97 4.77 -8.74
N ILE A 47 -3.37 4.77 -7.55
CA ILE A 47 -1.94 4.95 -7.42
C ILE A 47 -1.18 3.76 -7.98
N THR A 48 -1.63 2.54 -7.64
CA THR A 48 -0.92 1.33 -8.11
C THR A 48 -0.97 1.22 -9.63
N GLU A 49 -2.05 1.69 -10.24
CA GLU A 49 -2.15 1.68 -11.70
C GLU A 49 -1.18 2.66 -12.36
N SER A 50 -0.71 3.65 -11.62
CA SER A 50 0.23 4.64 -12.14
C SER A 50 1.69 4.20 -12.02
N ILE A 51 1.96 3.12 -11.30
CA ILE A 51 3.31 2.62 -11.06
C ILE A 51 3.75 1.81 -12.28
N LYS A 52 4.95 2.09 -12.77
CA LYS A 52 5.46 1.45 -13.99
C LYS A 52 6.25 0.19 -13.71
N ASN A 53 6.94 0.14 -12.58
CA ASN A 53 7.75 -1.02 -12.23
C ASN A 53 6.94 -1.99 -11.41
N ASN A 54 7.44 -3.21 -11.31
CA ASN A 54 6.73 -4.27 -10.59
C ASN A 54 7.08 -4.21 -9.12
N LEU A 55 6.50 -3.24 -8.41
CA LEU A 55 6.72 -3.08 -6.99
C LEU A 55 5.76 -3.96 -6.20
N GLU A 56 6.20 -4.41 -5.03
CA GLU A 56 5.30 -5.09 -4.12
C GLU A 56 4.40 -4.06 -3.44
N ILE A 57 3.13 -4.42 -3.27
CA ILE A 57 2.13 -3.54 -2.67
C ILE A 57 1.71 -4.14 -1.34
N PHE A 58 1.90 -3.38 -0.26
CA PHE A 58 1.49 -3.79 1.06
C PHE A 58 0.29 -2.97 1.50
N LEU A 59 -0.73 -3.65 2.02
CA LEU A 59 -1.89 -2.98 2.59
C LEU A 59 -1.87 -3.21 4.10
N VAL A 60 -1.81 -2.12 4.85
CA VAL A 60 -1.72 -2.18 6.32
C VAL A 60 -3.12 -2.03 6.90
N PHE A 61 -3.55 -3.04 7.64
CA PHE A 61 -4.86 -3.06 8.28
C PHE A 61 -4.68 -3.01 9.79
N VAL A 62 -5.52 -2.20 10.45
CA VAL A 62 -5.51 -2.09 11.91
C VAL A 62 -6.92 -2.42 12.40
N ASN A 63 -7.06 -3.55 13.09
CA ASN A 63 -8.31 -4.00 13.69
C ASN A 63 -9.49 -4.02 12.71
N LYS A 64 -9.23 -4.47 11.49
CA LYS A 64 -10.29 -4.56 10.46
C LYS A 64 -10.85 -5.99 10.41
N GLY A 65 -12.13 -6.09 10.07
CA GLY A 65 -12.78 -7.38 9.92
C GLY A 65 -12.34 -8.09 8.66
N GLN A 66 -12.53 -9.40 8.65
CA GLN A 66 -12.13 -10.23 7.52
C GLN A 66 -12.80 -9.83 6.21
N GLU A 67 -14.06 -9.40 6.28
CA GLU A 67 -14.79 -9.03 5.06
C GLU A 67 -14.15 -7.84 4.36
N PHE A 68 -13.76 -6.84 5.13
CA PHE A 68 -13.11 -5.66 4.56
C PHE A 68 -11.75 -6.02 3.97
N VAL A 69 -10.97 -6.81 4.71
CA VAL A 69 -9.64 -7.23 4.24
C VAL A 69 -9.78 -8.01 2.93
N GLN A 70 -10.72 -8.96 2.89
CA GLN A 70 -10.91 -9.79 1.72
C GLN A 70 -11.35 -8.96 0.51
N GLU A 71 -12.25 -7.99 0.75
CA GLU A 71 -12.68 -7.11 -0.34
C GLU A 71 -11.51 -6.34 -0.93
N CYS A 72 -10.63 -5.80 -0.09
CA CYS A 72 -9.46 -5.08 -0.55
C CYS A 72 -8.53 -5.99 -1.34
N LEU A 73 -8.30 -7.20 -0.85
CA LEU A 73 -7.41 -8.14 -1.53
C LEU A 73 -8.00 -8.63 -2.85
N ASP A 74 -9.33 -8.74 -2.93
CA ASP A 74 -9.98 -9.09 -4.18
C ASP A 74 -9.79 -8.01 -5.23
N ARG A 75 -9.78 -6.76 -4.80
CA ARG A 75 -9.63 -5.63 -5.71
C ARG A 75 -8.17 -5.39 -6.11
N ILE A 76 -7.22 -5.79 -5.26
CA ILE A 76 -5.79 -5.72 -5.57
C ILE A 76 -5.19 -7.08 -5.27
N PRO A 77 -5.35 -8.06 -6.18
CA PRO A 77 -4.95 -9.45 -5.88
C PRO A 77 -3.46 -9.63 -5.59
N GLN A 78 -2.63 -8.74 -6.11
CA GLN A 78 -1.18 -8.84 -5.89
C GLN A 78 -0.74 -8.27 -4.54
N ALA A 79 -1.66 -7.63 -3.80
CA ALA A 79 -1.29 -6.97 -2.55
C ALA A 79 -0.99 -7.98 -1.46
N ILE A 80 -0.09 -7.57 -0.56
CA ILE A 80 0.30 -8.37 0.60
C ILE A 80 -0.28 -7.68 1.83
N PRO A 81 -1.14 -8.36 2.60
CA PRO A 81 -1.72 -7.74 3.79
C PRO A 81 -0.73 -7.72 4.94
N GLN A 82 -0.72 -6.63 5.69
CA GLN A 82 -0.01 -6.51 6.94
C GLN A 82 -1.02 -6.15 8.02
N PHE A 83 -0.98 -6.86 9.14
CA PHE A 83 -1.93 -6.66 10.20
C PHE A 83 -1.23 -6.06 11.41
N HIS A 84 -1.75 -4.93 11.86
CA HIS A 84 -1.31 -4.29 13.10
C HIS A 84 -2.51 -4.28 14.04
N GLY A 85 -2.30 -4.74 15.26
CA GLY A 85 -3.36 -4.76 16.24
C GLY A 85 -2.87 -4.22 17.57
N ASP A 86 -3.80 -3.99 18.45
CA ASP A 86 -3.48 -3.55 19.80
C ASP A 86 -3.17 -4.73 20.70
#